data_5325faf0a948cbd6cab158563017bca3
#
_entry.id   5325faf0a948cbd6cab158563017bca3
#
_cell.length_a   1.000
_cell.length_b   1.000
_cell.length_c   1.000
_cell.angle_alpha   90.00
_cell.angle_beta   90.00
_cell.angle_gamma   90.00
#
_symmetry.space_group_name_H-M   'P 1'
#
loop_
_entity.id
_entity.type
_entity.pdbx_description
1 polymer ?
#
loop_
_entity_poly.entity_id
_entity_poly.type
_entity_poly.pdbx_seq_one_letter_code
_entity_poly.pdbx_strand_id
1 'polypeptide(L)'
;TDDDRRVRCDCGEPLWLDTDPGAVPDSWPDRVESMWDVLPLLGVEQPEPTPGLSTAAGGTPLLRTPSLDTDDVAVHVKHEGLNPTGSFKDRGTAFGVAAARERGEERIGTVSHGNMAESVAAHAAAAGMDCTVLVPADIADERLAAIARYDPRLVRVDGDYGRLYYEALEVGREAGVRFLNSDAPWRVAGQATTALEVLAQFARTDEIADASGAGRRSPAPDALILPVSSGGHASGAWQAVRALTAAGLLDAAPTLCFVQAAACAPIAEAFERGDDEVTAVDGGETIAYSIANADPPSGNRALAAARATGGAVVAVDDDAIERAGERFADAGLAVEPASATTLAALSPLRANGTLAAGDTVALVATGRGFGSAGGSVTADRVDLSALGSLFD
;
A
#
# COMPACT_ATOMS: atom_id res chain seq x y z
N THR A 1 -16.77 20.15 6.36
CA THR A 1 -17.83 20.34 5.35
C THR A 1 -19.10 19.67 5.86
N ASP A 2 -20.29 20.24 5.59
CA ASP A 2 -21.59 19.74 6.08
C ASP A 2 -21.95 18.32 5.58
N ASP A 3 -21.19 17.75 4.65
CA ASP A 3 -21.33 16.37 4.19
C ASP A 3 -20.06 15.56 4.50
N ASP A 4 -20.00 15.02 5.71
CA ASP A 4 -18.92 14.14 6.23
C ASP A 4 -18.75 12.81 5.43
N ARG A 5 -19.62 12.54 4.46
CA ARG A 5 -19.56 11.37 3.58
C ARG A 5 -18.96 11.68 2.20
N ARG A 6 -18.65 12.92 1.93
CA ARG A 6 -18.07 13.32 0.65
C ARG A 6 -16.63 12.84 0.55
N VAL A 7 -16.31 12.11 -0.51
CA VAL A 7 -14.95 11.57 -0.76
C VAL A 7 -14.23 12.27 -1.90
N ARG A 8 -14.96 13.08 -2.71
CA ARG A 8 -14.40 13.80 -3.87
C ARG A 8 -14.82 15.26 -3.87
N CYS A 9 -13.98 16.13 -4.43
CA CYS A 9 -14.33 17.52 -4.69
C CYS A 9 -15.22 17.64 -5.95
N ASP A 10 -15.78 18.85 -6.19
CA ASP A 10 -16.58 19.10 -7.40
C ASP A 10 -15.74 19.00 -8.69
N CYS A 11 -14.42 19.10 -8.60
CA CYS A 11 -13.49 18.88 -9.70
C CYS A 11 -13.26 17.40 -10.04
N GLY A 12 -13.85 16.47 -9.27
CA GLY A 12 -13.67 15.02 -9.45
C GLY A 12 -12.49 14.41 -8.68
N GLU A 13 -11.55 15.21 -8.18
CA GLU A 13 -10.38 14.69 -7.46
C GLU A 13 -10.74 14.16 -6.06
N PRO A 14 -10.06 13.11 -5.57
CA PRO A 14 -10.22 12.61 -4.22
C PRO A 14 -9.88 13.67 -3.17
N LEU A 15 -10.63 13.69 -2.07
CA LEU A 15 -10.34 14.57 -0.94
C LEU A 15 -9.27 13.94 -0.02
N TRP A 16 -8.54 14.79 0.67
CA TRP A 16 -7.74 14.43 1.84
C TRP A 16 -8.44 14.91 3.12
N LEU A 17 -8.08 14.31 4.26
CA LEU A 17 -8.35 14.93 5.54
C LEU A 17 -7.51 16.21 5.67
N ASP A 18 -8.07 17.22 6.30
CA ASP A 18 -7.34 18.45 6.61
C ASP A 18 -6.16 18.12 7.54
N THR A 19 -5.00 18.66 7.24
CA THR A 19 -3.79 18.51 8.05
C THR A 19 -3.48 19.85 8.72
N ASP A 20 -3.23 19.79 10.02
CA ASP A 20 -2.72 20.94 10.79
C ASP A 20 -1.22 20.74 11.06
N PRO A 21 -0.33 21.48 10.39
CA PRO A 21 1.12 21.37 10.65
C PRO A 21 1.48 21.70 12.10
N GLY A 22 0.66 22.54 12.79
CA GLY A 22 0.88 22.86 14.19
C GLY A 22 0.49 21.74 15.17
N ALA A 23 -0.24 20.74 14.70
CA ALA A 23 -0.57 19.54 15.47
C ALA A 23 0.45 18.40 15.28
N VAL A 24 1.38 18.53 14.32
CA VAL A 24 2.45 17.55 14.13
C VAL A 24 3.47 17.67 15.27
N PRO A 25 3.85 16.57 15.94
CA PRO A 25 4.89 16.58 16.97
C PRO A 25 6.23 17.12 16.46
N ASP A 26 7.00 17.80 17.32
CA ASP A 26 8.32 18.34 16.99
C ASP A 26 9.43 17.28 16.90
N SER A 27 9.12 16.01 17.19
CA SER A 27 10.07 14.90 17.22
C SER A 27 9.45 13.60 16.71
N TRP A 28 10.33 12.71 16.25
CA TRP A 28 9.94 11.36 15.90
C TRP A 28 9.48 10.56 17.13
N PRO A 29 8.55 9.58 16.97
CA PRO A 29 8.10 8.76 18.08
C PRO A 29 9.23 7.84 18.58
N ASP A 30 9.29 7.63 19.89
CA ASP A 30 10.30 6.73 20.53
C ASP A 30 10.16 5.29 20.07
N ARG A 31 8.96 4.86 19.67
CA ARG A 31 8.65 3.50 19.22
C ARG A 31 7.69 3.55 18.03
N VAL A 32 7.78 2.52 17.18
CA VAL A 32 6.86 2.29 16.06
C VAL A 32 6.40 0.83 16.16
N GLU A 33 5.39 0.57 16.98
CA GLU A 33 4.81 -0.76 17.23
C GLU A 33 3.50 -0.96 16.44
N SER A 34 2.85 0.14 16.04
CA SER A 34 1.64 0.16 15.25
C SER A 34 1.56 1.41 14.39
N MET A 35 0.61 1.46 13.45
CA MET A 35 0.35 2.66 12.67
C MET A 35 -0.08 3.86 13.53
N TRP A 36 -0.66 3.60 14.70
CA TRP A 36 -1.18 4.62 15.60
C TRP A 36 -0.07 5.43 16.26
N ASP A 37 1.13 4.87 16.39
CA ASP A 37 2.29 5.57 16.95
C ASP A 37 2.82 6.67 16.02
N VAL A 38 2.67 6.50 14.71
CA VAL A 38 3.13 7.47 13.69
C VAL A 38 2.02 8.35 13.12
N LEU A 39 0.77 7.99 13.34
CA LEU A 39 -0.38 8.74 12.82
C LEU A 39 -0.41 10.21 13.27
N PRO A 40 0.02 10.58 14.50
CA PRO A 40 0.16 11.99 14.92
C PRO A 40 1.03 12.83 13.99
N LEU A 41 2.03 12.22 13.34
CA LEU A 41 2.92 12.89 12.37
C LEU A 41 2.19 13.39 11.10
N LEU A 42 0.95 12.94 10.87
CA LEU A 42 0.16 13.40 9.73
C LEU A 42 -0.57 14.73 10.02
N GLY A 43 -0.72 15.10 11.31
CA GLY A 43 -1.44 16.30 11.71
C GLY A 43 -2.94 16.27 11.39
N VAL A 44 -3.56 15.08 11.37
CA VAL A 44 -5.00 14.91 11.17
C VAL A 44 -5.70 14.57 12.50
N GLU A 45 -7.00 14.87 12.58
CA GLU A 45 -7.83 14.36 13.67
C GLU A 45 -7.85 12.81 13.63
N GLN A 46 -7.55 12.20 14.77
CA GLN A 46 -7.39 10.76 14.90
C GLN A 46 -8.58 10.14 15.60
N PRO A 47 -9.18 9.09 15.03
CA PRO A 47 -10.18 8.32 15.76
C PRO A 47 -9.51 7.41 16.80
N GLU A 48 -10.24 7.07 17.85
CA GLU A 48 -9.82 6.07 18.82
C GLU A 48 -9.69 4.67 18.15
N PRO A 49 -8.55 4.00 18.26
CA PRO A 49 -8.36 2.68 17.68
C PRO A 49 -9.43 1.69 18.15
N THR A 50 -10.02 0.94 17.22
CA THR A 50 -10.91 -0.14 17.60
C THR A 50 -10.11 -1.24 18.31
N PRO A 51 -10.48 -1.67 19.53
CA PRO A 51 -9.78 -2.76 20.22
C PRO A 51 -9.69 -4.03 19.37
N GLY A 52 -8.57 -4.75 19.49
CA GLY A 52 -8.31 -5.98 18.74
C GLY A 52 -7.58 -5.74 17.43
N LEU A 53 -8.12 -6.17 16.30
CA LEU A 53 -7.42 -6.21 15.00
C LEU A 53 -6.88 -4.84 14.56
N SER A 54 -7.65 -3.78 14.78
CA SER A 54 -7.27 -2.42 14.38
C SER A 54 -6.02 -1.90 15.11
N THR A 55 -5.82 -2.26 16.37
CA THR A 55 -4.64 -1.86 17.14
C THR A 55 -3.35 -2.52 16.69
N ALA A 56 -3.46 -3.65 15.96
CA ALA A 56 -2.33 -4.41 15.43
C ALA A 56 -1.95 -4.02 13.99
N ALA A 57 -2.66 -3.07 13.38
CA ALA A 57 -2.32 -2.60 12.04
C ALA A 57 -1.05 -1.72 12.08
N GLY A 58 -0.15 -1.94 11.14
CA GLY A 58 1.13 -1.25 11.08
C GLY A 58 2.20 -1.86 12.00
N GLY A 59 3.20 -1.07 12.40
CA GLY A 59 4.37 -1.57 13.14
C GLY A 59 5.19 -2.60 12.36
N THR A 60 5.03 -2.64 11.05
CA THR A 60 5.69 -3.64 10.20
C THR A 60 7.19 -3.35 10.10
N PRO A 61 8.03 -4.40 10.00
CA PRO A 61 9.47 -4.21 9.97
C PRO A 61 9.95 -3.54 8.67
N LEU A 62 10.99 -2.73 8.81
CA LEU A 62 11.83 -2.26 7.72
C LEU A 62 13.12 -3.06 7.74
N LEU A 63 13.30 -3.94 6.76
CA LEU A 63 14.37 -4.93 6.71
C LEU A 63 15.48 -4.48 5.77
N ARG A 64 16.70 -4.26 6.28
CA ARG A 64 17.88 -4.15 5.41
C ARG A 64 18.14 -5.52 4.77
N THR A 65 18.11 -5.60 3.44
CA THR A 65 18.18 -6.88 2.70
C THR A 65 19.31 -6.84 1.67
N PRO A 66 20.57 -7.08 2.08
CA PRO A 66 21.74 -6.98 1.20
C PRO A 66 21.73 -7.90 -0.01
N SER A 67 21.03 -9.07 0.08
CA SER A 67 20.87 -10.00 -1.04
C SER A 67 20.02 -9.42 -2.19
N LEU A 68 19.27 -8.36 -1.94
CA LEU A 68 18.50 -7.65 -2.97
C LEU A 68 19.19 -6.41 -3.53
N ASP A 69 20.38 -6.05 -3.03
CA ASP A 69 21.14 -4.90 -3.54
C ASP A 69 21.43 -5.06 -5.04
N THR A 70 21.39 -3.98 -5.78
CA THR A 70 21.70 -3.91 -7.21
C THR A 70 22.44 -2.62 -7.53
N ASP A 71 23.45 -2.72 -8.43
CA ASP A 71 24.14 -1.53 -8.97
C ASP A 71 24.54 -0.48 -7.92
N ASP A 72 25.08 -0.93 -6.80
CA ASP A 72 25.45 -0.12 -5.64
C ASP A 72 24.28 0.60 -4.95
N VAL A 73 23.02 0.17 -5.19
CA VAL A 73 21.84 0.65 -4.48
C VAL A 73 21.57 -0.25 -3.26
N ALA A 74 21.50 0.37 -2.08
CA ALA A 74 21.20 -0.33 -0.82
C ALA A 74 19.68 -0.50 -0.62
N VAL A 75 19.23 -1.75 -0.48
CA VAL A 75 17.80 -2.08 -0.43
C VAL A 75 17.32 -2.33 0.99
N HIS A 76 16.26 -1.62 1.38
CA HIS A 76 15.43 -1.91 2.53
C HIS A 76 14.03 -2.33 2.06
N VAL A 77 13.43 -3.28 2.75
CA VAL A 77 12.08 -3.79 2.44
C VAL A 77 11.15 -3.45 3.58
N LYS A 78 10.13 -2.65 3.32
CA LYS A 78 8.99 -2.43 4.23
C LYS A 78 8.01 -3.57 4.05
N HIS A 79 7.97 -4.50 5.01
CA HIS A 79 7.25 -5.76 4.87
C HIS A 79 5.79 -5.67 5.34
N GLU A 80 4.93 -5.09 4.50
CA GLU A 80 3.50 -4.89 4.79
C GLU A 80 2.68 -6.21 4.83
N GLY A 81 3.25 -7.30 4.35
CA GLY A 81 2.66 -8.64 4.46
C GLY A 81 2.51 -9.16 5.90
N LEU A 82 3.09 -8.46 6.89
CA LEU A 82 2.96 -8.79 8.32
C LEU A 82 1.81 -8.02 9.01
N ASN A 83 1.05 -7.22 8.30
CA ASN A 83 -0.22 -6.72 8.80
C ASN A 83 -1.22 -7.87 9.09
N PRO A 84 -2.24 -7.65 9.93
CA PRO A 84 -3.17 -8.69 10.38
C PRO A 84 -3.79 -9.55 9.29
N THR A 85 -4.26 -8.97 8.17
CA THR A 85 -4.80 -9.74 7.03
C THR A 85 -3.77 -10.00 5.93
N GLY A 86 -2.51 -9.64 6.15
CA GLY A 86 -1.39 -9.92 5.25
C GLY A 86 -1.13 -8.88 4.19
N SER A 87 -1.62 -7.66 4.34
CA SER A 87 -1.34 -6.56 3.42
C SER A 87 -1.47 -5.17 4.06
N PHE A 88 -0.87 -4.15 3.42
CA PHE A 88 -0.99 -2.74 3.82
C PHE A 88 -2.43 -2.22 3.88
N LYS A 89 -3.39 -2.95 3.29
CA LYS A 89 -4.80 -2.54 3.27
C LYS A 89 -5.37 -2.36 4.68
N ASP A 90 -4.82 -3.08 5.67
CA ASP A 90 -5.22 -2.98 7.06
C ASP A 90 -5.04 -1.58 7.64
N ARG A 91 -4.02 -0.85 7.21
CA ARG A 91 -3.78 0.52 7.68
C ARG A 91 -4.96 1.45 7.37
N GLY A 92 -5.36 1.49 6.10
CA GLY A 92 -6.51 2.30 5.69
C GLY A 92 -7.83 1.79 6.26
N THR A 93 -7.98 0.48 6.42
CA THR A 93 -9.18 -0.11 6.99
C THR A 93 -9.28 0.16 8.49
N ALA A 94 -8.18 0.02 9.24
CA ALA A 94 -8.15 0.29 10.68
C ALA A 94 -8.59 1.73 10.99
N PHE A 95 -8.04 2.72 10.27
CA PHE A 95 -8.47 4.11 10.40
C PHE A 95 -9.94 4.30 10.02
N GLY A 96 -10.34 3.78 8.85
CA GLY A 96 -11.71 3.97 8.34
C GLY A 96 -12.78 3.35 9.22
N VAL A 97 -12.52 2.17 9.78
CA VAL A 97 -13.44 1.49 10.71
C VAL A 97 -13.51 2.23 12.06
N ALA A 98 -12.37 2.67 12.59
CA ALA A 98 -12.33 3.46 13.83
C ALA A 98 -13.11 4.76 13.67
N ALA A 99 -12.87 5.51 12.58
CA ALA A 99 -13.59 6.75 12.28
C ALA A 99 -15.10 6.55 12.07
N ALA A 100 -15.50 5.45 11.41
CA ALA A 100 -16.93 5.11 11.23
C ALA A 100 -17.61 4.82 12.57
N ARG A 101 -16.97 4.02 13.44
CA ARG A 101 -17.50 3.73 14.78
C ARG A 101 -17.67 4.95 15.66
N GLU A 102 -16.68 5.85 15.68
CA GLU A 102 -16.73 7.09 16.46
C GLU A 102 -17.90 7.98 16.04
N ARG A 103 -18.29 7.91 14.77
CA ARG A 103 -19.47 8.59 14.22
C ARG A 103 -20.78 7.84 14.39
N GLY A 104 -20.78 6.71 15.07
CA GLY A 104 -21.96 5.89 15.30
C GLY A 104 -22.48 5.19 14.04
N GLU A 105 -21.62 5.00 13.02
CA GLU A 105 -21.98 4.25 11.82
C GLU A 105 -21.89 2.74 12.11
N GLU A 106 -22.93 2.00 11.76
CA GLU A 106 -23.05 0.57 12.02
C GLU A 106 -22.74 -0.28 10.78
N ARG A 107 -22.75 0.34 9.58
CA ARG A 107 -22.65 -0.36 8.29
C ARG A 107 -21.52 0.22 7.45
N ILE A 108 -20.61 -0.67 7.04
CA ILE A 108 -19.54 -0.33 6.11
C ILE A 108 -19.59 -1.24 4.88
N GLY A 109 -18.91 -0.82 3.82
CA GLY A 109 -18.80 -1.61 2.59
C GLY A 109 -17.53 -1.33 1.82
N THR A 110 -17.30 -2.15 0.79
CA THR A 110 -16.22 -1.92 -0.17
C THR A 110 -16.53 -2.56 -1.51
N VAL A 111 -15.98 -2.00 -2.59
CA VAL A 111 -15.97 -2.59 -3.93
C VAL A 111 -14.59 -3.18 -4.16
N SER A 112 -14.43 -4.47 -3.94
CA SER A 112 -13.15 -5.17 -4.11
C SER A 112 -13.31 -6.68 -4.02
N HIS A 113 -12.43 -7.41 -4.69
CA HIS A 113 -12.37 -8.88 -4.66
C HIS A 113 -10.97 -9.40 -4.25
N GLY A 114 -10.14 -8.58 -3.62
CA GLY A 114 -8.78 -8.93 -3.17
C GLY A 114 -8.49 -8.45 -1.76
N ASN A 115 -7.22 -8.15 -1.48
CA ASN A 115 -6.71 -7.76 -0.15
C ASN A 115 -7.54 -6.66 0.54
N MET A 116 -8.14 -5.73 -0.22
CA MET A 116 -8.98 -4.68 0.38
C MET A 116 -10.29 -5.25 0.91
N ALA A 117 -10.95 -6.13 0.16
CA ALA A 117 -12.19 -6.76 0.60
C ALA A 117 -11.96 -7.65 1.84
N GLU A 118 -10.88 -8.42 1.84
CA GLU A 118 -10.49 -9.25 3.00
C GLU A 118 -10.24 -8.38 4.23
N SER A 119 -9.46 -7.32 4.08
CA SER A 119 -9.18 -6.38 5.17
C SER A 119 -10.45 -5.71 5.72
N VAL A 120 -11.34 -5.20 4.85
CA VAL A 120 -12.57 -4.53 5.29
C VAL A 120 -13.49 -5.52 6.01
N ALA A 121 -13.67 -6.74 5.48
CA ALA A 121 -14.49 -7.76 6.11
C ALA A 121 -13.96 -8.19 7.48
N ALA A 122 -12.62 -8.39 7.60
CA ALA A 122 -11.98 -8.78 8.85
C ALA A 122 -12.12 -7.71 9.94
N HIS A 123 -11.84 -6.46 9.59
CA HIS A 123 -11.94 -5.34 10.54
C HIS A 123 -13.39 -5.03 10.92
N ALA A 124 -14.34 -5.16 9.99
CA ALA A 124 -15.77 -5.04 10.28
C ALA A 124 -16.24 -6.11 11.28
N ALA A 125 -15.88 -7.37 11.04
CA ALA A 125 -16.19 -8.47 11.93
C ALA A 125 -15.60 -8.24 13.34
N ALA A 126 -14.35 -7.84 13.43
CA ALA A 126 -13.68 -7.52 14.69
C ALA A 126 -14.34 -6.33 15.42
N ALA A 127 -14.90 -5.38 14.68
CA ALA A 127 -15.59 -4.20 15.21
C ALA A 127 -17.05 -4.42 15.53
N GLY A 128 -17.64 -5.58 15.17
CA GLY A 128 -19.07 -5.86 15.29
C GLY A 128 -19.94 -5.00 14.37
N MET A 129 -19.43 -4.62 13.19
CA MET A 129 -20.13 -3.81 12.20
C MET A 129 -20.64 -4.68 11.05
N ASP A 130 -21.79 -4.32 10.50
CA ASP A 130 -22.31 -4.96 9.29
C ASP A 130 -21.41 -4.59 8.09
N CYS A 131 -21.00 -5.59 7.32
CA CYS A 131 -20.12 -5.41 6.17
C CYS A 131 -20.80 -5.87 4.87
N THR A 132 -20.75 -5.02 3.84
CA THR A 132 -21.17 -5.39 2.48
C THR A 132 -19.99 -5.30 1.53
N VAL A 133 -19.69 -6.39 0.83
CA VAL A 133 -18.63 -6.46 -0.18
C VAL A 133 -19.25 -6.66 -1.55
N LEU A 134 -19.04 -5.70 -2.45
CA LEU A 134 -19.49 -5.77 -3.84
C LEU A 134 -18.35 -6.27 -4.72
N VAL A 135 -18.63 -7.27 -5.55
CA VAL A 135 -17.68 -7.92 -6.44
C VAL A 135 -18.25 -8.08 -7.85
N PRO A 136 -17.40 -8.22 -8.90
CA PRO A 136 -17.86 -8.58 -10.23
C PRO A 136 -18.62 -9.91 -10.22
N ALA A 137 -19.65 -10.05 -11.06
CA ALA A 137 -20.49 -11.25 -11.12
C ALA A 137 -19.71 -12.52 -11.48
N ASP A 138 -18.70 -12.41 -12.31
CA ASP A 138 -17.86 -13.48 -12.86
C ASP A 138 -16.65 -13.87 -11.99
N ILE A 139 -16.48 -13.24 -10.81
CA ILE A 139 -15.36 -13.54 -9.89
C ILE A 139 -15.37 -15.01 -9.47
N ALA A 140 -14.23 -15.67 -9.51
CA ALA A 140 -14.06 -17.06 -9.11
C ALA A 140 -14.33 -17.25 -7.60
N ASP A 141 -15.01 -18.37 -7.23
CA ASP A 141 -15.40 -18.66 -5.85
C ASP A 141 -14.19 -18.80 -4.92
N GLU A 142 -13.05 -19.31 -5.42
CA GLU A 142 -11.82 -19.47 -4.66
C GLU A 142 -11.30 -18.12 -4.14
N ARG A 143 -11.46 -17.04 -4.91
CA ARG A 143 -11.08 -15.69 -4.47
C ARG A 143 -11.98 -15.15 -3.38
N LEU A 144 -13.23 -15.57 -3.36
CA LEU A 144 -14.19 -15.15 -2.33
C LEU A 144 -14.05 -15.92 -1.02
N ALA A 145 -13.44 -17.12 -1.04
CA ALA A 145 -13.31 -17.96 0.14
C ALA A 145 -12.55 -17.28 1.31
N ALA A 146 -11.53 -16.48 0.99
CA ALA A 146 -10.78 -15.72 2.00
C ALA A 146 -11.64 -14.64 2.67
N ILE A 147 -12.48 -13.95 1.88
CA ILE A 147 -13.38 -12.88 2.34
C ILE A 147 -14.56 -13.48 3.11
N ALA A 148 -15.15 -14.57 2.60
CA ALA A 148 -16.33 -15.22 3.16
C ALA A 148 -16.15 -15.73 4.60
N ARG A 149 -14.90 -16.01 5.03
CA ARG A 149 -14.58 -16.46 6.40
C ARG A 149 -14.97 -15.45 7.50
N TYR A 150 -15.11 -14.18 7.13
CA TYR A 150 -15.50 -13.10 8.04
C TYR A 150 -17.01 -12.78 7.99
N ASP A 151 -17.78 -13.59 7.25
CA ASP A 151 -19.24 -13.50 7.13
C ASP A 151 -19.79 -12.12 6.69
N PRO A 152 -19.16 -11.41 5.72
CA PRO A 152 -19.77 -10.21 5.18
C PRO A 152 -20.93 -10.57 4.25
N ARG A 153 -21.81 -9.62 3.99
CA ARG A 153 -22.76 -9.71 2.89
C ARG A 153 -22.02 -9.59 1.56
N LEU A 154 -21.76 -10.71 0.89
CA LEU A 154 -21.17 -10.75 -0.45
C LEU A 154 -22.27 -10.54 -1.51
N VAL A 155 -22.06 -9.57 -2.40
CA VAL A 155 -22.99 -9.28 -3.50
C VAL A 155 -22.22 -9.27 -4.82
N ARG A 156 -22.59 -10.18 -5.72
CA ARG A 156 -22.12 -10.21 -7.11
C ARG A 156 -22.93 -9.22 -7.94
N VAL A 157 -22.25 -8.34 -8.65
CA VAL A 157 -22.89 -7.28 -9.45
C VAL A 157 -22.55 -7.47 -10.92
N ASP A 158 -23.60 -7.59 -11.75
CA ASP A 158 -23.45 -7.58 -13.20
C ASP A 158 -23.23 -6.15 -13.71
N GLY A 159 -22.29 -5.97 -14.62
CA GLY A 159 -22.03 -4.69 -15.27
C GLY A 159 -20.56 -4.28 -15.23
N ASP A 160 -20.31 -3.00 -15.55
CA ASP A 160 -18.98 -2.43 -15.55
C ASP A 160 -18.44 -2.22 -14.13
N TYR A 161 -17.29 -2.84 -13.83
CA TYR A 161 -16.71 -2.80 -12.49
C TYR A 161 -16.13 -1.41 -12.12
N GLY A 162 -15.62 -0.66 -13.09
CA GLY A 162 -15.16 0.70 -12.88
C GLY A 162 -16.32 1.63 -12.49
N ARG A 163 -17.45 1.49 -13.20
CA ARG A 163 -18.67 2.24 -12.89
C ARG A 163 -19.25 1.84 -11.53
N LEU A 164 -19.22 0.55 -11.18
CA LEU A 164 -19.68 0.06 -9.87
C LEU A 164 -18.97 0.77 -8.71
N TYR A 165 -17.69 1.08 -8.88
CA TYR A 165 -16.90 1.78 -7.87
C TYR A 165 -17.52 3.14 -7.47
N TYR A 166 -17.94 3.94 -8.45
CA TYR A 166 -18.52 5.26 -8.23
C TYR A 166 -19.99 5.17 -7.79
N GLU A 167 -20.78 4.29 -8.40
CA GLU A 167 -22.19 4.10 -8.04
C GLU A 167 -22.36 3.58 -6.60
N ALA A 168 -21.46 2.71 -6.14
CA ALA A 168 -21.48 2.22 -4.77
C ALA A 168 -21.33 3.35 -3.74
N LEU A 169 -20.53 4.39 -4.02
CA LEU A 169 -20.38 5.54 -3.15
C LEU A 169 -21.68 6.32 -2.99
N GLU A 170 -22.39 6.56 -4.09
CA GLU A 170 -23.66 7.29 -4.08
C GLU A 170 -24.77 6.49 -3.41
N VAL A 171 -24.97 5.23 -3.83
CA VAL A 171 -25.98 4.33 -3.24
C VAL A 171 -25.70 4.10 -1.76
N GLY A 172 -24.43 3.95 -1.37
CA GLY A 172 -24.03 3.80 0.03
C GLY A 172 -24.37 5.01 0.87
N ARG A 173 -24.13 6.23 0.33
CA ARG A 173 -24.51 7.49 1.00
C ARG A 173 -26.00 7.55 1.29
N GLU A 174 -26.85 7.18 0.32
CA GLU A 174 -28.30 7.18 0.47
C GLU A 174 -28.79 6.07 1.42
N ALA A 175 -28.18 4.89 1.34
CA ALA A 175 -28.54 3.72 2.15
C ALA A 175 -27.93 3.74 3.57
N GLY A 176 -27.08 4.71 3.90
CA GLY A 176 -26.41 4.79 5.20
C GLY A 176 -25.33 3.73 5.38
N VAL A 177 -24.68 3.30 4.28
CA VAL A 177 -23.52 2.41 4.27
C VAL A 177 -22.28 3.24 3.95
N ARG A 178 -21.25 3.19 4.79
CA ARG A 178 -19.97 3.84 4.53
C ARG A 178 -19.09 2.97 3.64
N PHE A 179 -18.95 3.30 2.37
CA PHE A 179 -18.01 2.61 1.49
C PHE A 179 -16.57 3.08 1.74
N LEU A 180 -15.74 2.18 2.24
CA LEU A 180 -14.31 2.37 2.48
C LEU A 180 -13.52 1.93 1.24
N ASN A 181 -13.73 2.62 0.11
CA ASN A 181 -13.00 2.36 -1.13
C ASN A 181 -11.56 2.94 -1.05
N SER A 182 -10.69 2.54 -1.97
CA SER A 182 -9.23 2.71 -1.86
C SER A 182 -8.75 4.14 -1.70
N ASP A 183 -9.48 5.12 -2.22
CA ASP A 183 -9.16 6.56 -2.21
C ASP A 183 -10.04 7.39 -1.25
N ALA A 184 -10.87 6.73 -0.43
CA ALA A 184 -11.62 7.42 0.61
C ALA A 184 -10.64 8.15 1.57
N PRO A 185 -10.92 9.41 1.97
CA PRO A 185 -10.00 10.23 2.77
C PRO A 185 -9.48 9.54 4.03
N TRP A 186 -10.34 8.84 4.76
CA TRP A 186 -9.95 8.07 5.95
C TRP A 186 -8.98 6.93 5.61
N ARG A 187 -9.19 6.26 4.48
CA ARG A 187 -8.27 5.21 4.06
C ARG A 187 -6.93 5.77 3.63
N VAL A 188 -6.92 6.90 2.92
CA VAL A 188 -5.69 7.57 2.50
C VAL A 188 -4.87 7.98 3.71
N ALA A 189 -5.49 8.56 4.77
CA ALA A 189 -4.81 8.89 6.02
C ALA A 189 -4.18 7.66 6.70
N GLY A 190 -4.92 6.55 6.79
CA GLY A 190 -4.36 5.30 7.30
C GLY A 190 -3.23 4.75 6.43
N GLN A 191 -3.34 4.81 5.10
CA GLN A 191 -2.31 4.37 4.16
C GLN A 191 -1.05 5.25 4.19
N ALA A 192 -1.17 6.53 4.55
CA ALA A 192 -0.04 7.44 4.74
C ALA A 192 0.94 6.92 5.81
N THR A 193 0.45 6.17 6.79
CA THR A 193 1.27 5.62 7.87
C THR A 193 2.34 4.64 7.39
N THR A 194 2.24 4.04 6.19
CA THR A 194 3.33 3.26 5.60
C THR A 194 4.57 4.13 5.41
N ALA A 195 4.42 5.29 4.77
CA ALA A 195 5.54 6.21 4.55
C ALA A 195 6.03 6.83 5.87
N LEU A 196 5.11 7.21 6.77
CA LEU A 196 5.45 7.73 8.10
C LEU A 196 6.31 6.73 8.89
N GLU A 197 5.94 5.44 8.90
CA GLU A 197 6.74 4.41 9.57
C GLU A 197 8.11 4.21 8.93
N VAL A 198 8.18 4.17 7.59
CA VAL A 198 9.47 4.07 6.90
C VAL A 198 10.39 5.20 7.34
N LEU A 199 9.89 6.44 7.29
CA LEU A 199 10.69 7.62 7.64
C LEU A 199 11.08 7.65 9.12
N ALA A 200 10.14 7.32 10.03
CA ALA A 200 10.45 7.20 11.47
C ALA A 200 11.47 6.10 11.76
N GLN A 201 11.40 4.97 11.07
CA GLN A 201 12.34 3.86 11.24
C GLN A 201 13.74 4.22 10.69
N PHE A 202 13.82 4.97 9.58
CA PHE A 202 15.10 5.50 9.07
C PHE A 202 15.72 6.53 10.03
N ALA A 203 14.93 7.50 10.53
CA ALA A 203 15.38 8.51 11.47
C ALA A 203 16.02 7.88 12.72
N ARG A 204 15.41 6.83 13.27
CA ARG A 204 15.96 6.07 14.42
C ARG A 204 17.26 5.34 14.11
N THR A 205 17.42 4.83 12.90
CA THR A 205 18.66 4.17 12.47
C THR A 205 19.81 5.18 12.43
N ASP A 206 19.54 6.38 11.99
CA ASP A 206 20.52 7.47 11.96
C ASP A 206 20.91 7.95 13.35
N GLU A 207 19.98 8.08 14.29
CA GLU A 207 20.28 8.41 15.70
C GLU A 207 21.22 7.39 16.34
N ILE A 208 21.01 6.09 16.07
CA ILE A 208 21.89 5.02 16.53
C ILE A 208 23.27 5.09 15.88
N ALA A 209 23.33 5.40 14.58
CA ALA A 209 24.59 5.53 13.85
C ALA A 209 25.40 6.75 14.32
N ASP A 210 24.75 7.89 14.57
CA ASP A 210 25.40 9.10 15.09
C ASP A 210 25.95 8.88 16.52
N ALA A 211 25.16 8.22 17.37
CA ALA A 211 25.59 7.85 18.73
C ALA A 211 26.80 6.88 18.73
N SER A 212 26.97 6.07 17.70
CA SER A 212 28.10 5.16 17.51
C SER A 212 29.33 5.83 16.86
N GLY A 213 29.23 7.09 16.42
CA GLY A 213 30.29 7.81 15.72
C GLY A 213 30.48 7.39 14.26
N ALA A 214 29.52 6.68 13.67
CA ALA A 214 29.57 6.19 12.29
C ALA A 214 29.29 7.28 11.21
N GLY A 215 29.03 8.52 11.65
CA GLY A 215 28.70 9.65 10.79
C GLY A 215 27.21 9.73 10.45
N ARG A 216 26.70 10.95 10.27
CA ARG A 216 25.31 11.23 9.96
C ARG A 216 24.95 10.73 8.55
N ARG A 217 23.91 9.92 8.44
CA ARG A 217 23.24 9.62 7.18
C ARG A 217 21.98 10.49 7.06
N SER A 218 21.36 10.53 5.89
CA SER A 218 20.05 11.17 5.73
C SER A 218 19.01 10.45 6.59
N PRO A 219 18.14 11.16 7.34
CA PRO A 219 17.07 10.54 8.14
C PRO A 219 15.95 9.95 7.29
N ALA A 220 16.15 9.84 6.00
CA ALA A 220 15.22 9.26 5.04
C ALA A 220 15.96 8.44 3.98
N PRO A 221 15.33 7.46 3.34
CA PRO A 221 15.89 6.84 2.14
C PRO A 221 15.93 7.85 1.01
N ASP A 222 16.84 7.69 0.04
CA ASP A 222 16.88 8.53 -1.16
C ASP A 222 15.60 8.35 -2.00
N ALA A 223 15.05 7.12 -2.04
CA ALA A 223 13.77 6.85 -2.68
C ALA A 223 12.87 5.89 -1.89
N LEU A 224 11.56 6.15 -1.95
CA LEU A 224 10.50 5.26 -1.51
C LEU A 224 9.76 4.74 -2.75
N ILE A 225 9.77 3.42 -2.95
CA ILE A 225 9.25 2.76 -4.16
C ILE A 225 8.01 1.93 -3.79
N LEU A 226 6.88 2.25 -4.42
CA LEU A 226 5.59 1.63 -4.14
C LEU A 226 4.93 1.12 -5.43
N PRO A 227 4.26 -0.05 -5.38
CA PRO A 227 3.32 -0.42 -6.45
C PRO A 227 2.15 0.55 -6.46
N VAL A 228 1.64 0.90 -7.64
CA VAL A 228 0.48 1.77 -7.76
C VAL A 228 -0.62 1.15 -8.61
N SER A 229 -1.83 1.08 -8.03
CA SER A 229 -3.08 0.67 -8.65
C SER A 229 -4.00 1.90 -8.76
N SER A 230 -4.99 2.02 -7.87
CA SER A 230 -5.91 3.15 -7.76
C SER A 230 -5.27 4.49 -7.38
N GLY A 231 -4.02 4.50 -6.91
CA GLY A 231 -3.29 5.69 -6.47
C GLY A 231 -3.51 6.12 -5.02
N GLY A 232 -4.43 5.49 -4.26
CA GLY A 232 -4.70 5.88 -2.86
C GLY A 232 -3.49 5.77 -1.94
N HIS A 233 -2.68 4.71 -2.08
CA HIS A 233 -1.44 4.53 -1.30
C HIS A 233 -0.37 5.57 -1.67
N ALA A 234 -0.19 5.83 -2.97
CA ALA A 234 0.69 6.88 -3.47
C ALA A 234 0.26 8.27 -2.94
N SER A 235 -1.05 8.55 -2.96
CA SER A 235 -1.65 9.76 -2.41
C SER A 235 -1.35 9.91 -0.91
N GLY A 236 -1.46 8.83 -0.13
CA GLY A 236 -1.13 8.81 1.30
C GLY A 236 0.37 9.04 1.55
N ALA A 237 1.25 8.37 0.80
CA ALA A 237 2.69 8.58 0.90
C ALA A 237 3.08 10.05 0.62
N TRP A 238 2.47 10.65 -0.38
CA TRP A 238 2.69 12.08 -0.68
C TRP A 238 2.17 12.99 0.42
N GLN A 239 0.98 12.71 0.97
CA GLN A 239 0.43 13.47 2.11
C GLN A 239 1.38 13.40 3.31
N ALA A 240 1.94 12.21 3.64
CA ALA A 240 2.91 12.03 4.70
C ALA A 240 4.18 12.87 4.50
N VAL A 241 4.80 12.78 3.33
CA VAL A 241 6.01 13.56 3.00
C VAL A 241 5.74 15.06 3.12
N ARG A 242 4.60 15.54 2.61
CA ARG A 242 4.22 16.95 2.72
C ARG A 242 4.03 17.41 4.16
N ALA A 243 3.35 16.61 4.98
CA ALA A 243 3.12 16.93 6.39
C ALA A 243 4.44 17.06 7.16
N LEU A 244 5.35 16.09 6.99
CA LEU A 244 6.65 16.07 7.65
C LEU A 244 7.57 17.21 7.18
N THR A 245 7.55 17.53 5.88
CA THR A 245 8.30 18.66 5.33
C THR A 245 7.77 19.99 5.87
N ALA A 246 6.44 20.15 5.91
CA ALA A 246 5.81 21.37 6.44
C ALA A 246 6.06 21.55 7.94
N ALA A 247 6.17 20.45 8.69
CA ALA A 247 6.51 20.47 10.12
C ALA A 247 8.02 20.60 10.41
N GLY A 248 8.89 20.57 9.37
CA GLY A 248 10.33 20.67 9.53
C GLY A 248 11.01 19.40 10.09
N LEU A 249 10.33 18.25 10.05
CA LEU A 249 10.91 16.95 10.44
C LEU A 249 11.73 16.29 9.33
N LEU A 250 11.58 16.74 8.09
CA LEU A 250 12.39 16.32 6.94
C LEU A 250 13.10 17.53 6.32
N ASP A 251 14.42 17.48 6.29
CA ASP A 251 15.26 18.46 5.59
C ASP A 251 15.17 18.29 4.07
N ALA A 252 15.04 17.04 3.62
CA ALA A 252 14.85 16.65 2.22
C ALA A 252 13.81 15.53 2.12
N ALA A 253 12.87 15.71 1.22
CA ALA A 253 11.87 14.68 0.93
C ALA A 253 12.51 13.50 0.18
N PRO A 254 12.16 12.24 0.49
CA PRO A 254 12.54 11.12 -0.36
C PRO A 254 11.89 11.26 -1.74
N THR A 255 12.56 10.78 -2.75
CA THR A 255 11.99 10.62 -4.09
C THR A 255 10.88 9.57 -4.04
N LEU A 256 9.66 9.93 -4.47
CA LEU A 256 8.54 8.97 -4.55
C LEU A 256 8.49 8.35 -5.94
N CYS A 257 8.75 7.04 -6.01
CA CYS A 257 8.69 6.26 -7.24
C CYS A 257 7.51 5.30 -7.21
N PHE A 258 6.75 5.25 -8.29
CA PHE A 258 5.60 4.36 -8.40
C PHE A 258 5.76 3.38 -9.54
N VAL A 259 5.20 2.18 -9.36
CA VAL A 259 5.40 1.08 -10.31
C VAL A 259 4.05 0.50 -10.72
N GLN A 260 3.83 0.35 -12.02
CA GLN A 260 2.70 -0.36 -12.59
C GLN A 260 3.17 -1.59 -13.38
N ALA A 261 2.27 -2.53 -13.61
CA ALA A 261 2.50 -3.62 -14.56
C ALA A 261 2.32 -3.08 -15.99
N ALA A 262 3.23 -3.41 -16.89
CA ALA A 262 3.26 -2.87 -18.26
C ALA A 262 1.97 -3.15 -19.07
N ALA A 263 1.29 -4.26 -18.78
CA ALA A 263 0.02 -4.59 -19.41
C ALA A 263 -1.14 -3.64 -19.04
N CYS A 264 -0.98 -2.83 -17.95
CA CYS A 264 -1.99 -1.88 -17.49
C CYS A 264 -1.31 -0.73 -16.74
N ALA A 265 -0.79 0.29 -17.45
CA ALA A 265 0.12 1.29 -16.91
C ALA A 265 -0.28 2.76 -17.24
N PRO A 266 -1.55 3.18 -17.03
CA PRO A 266 -2.01 4.51 -17.45
C PRO A 266 -1.24 5.66 -16.80
N ILE A 267 -0.79 5.51 -15.54
CA ILE A 267 -0.05 6.57 -14.83
C ILE A 267 1.39 6.66 -15.38
N ALA A 268 2.04 5.52 -15.64
CA ALA A 268 3.38 5.49 -16.21
C ALA A 268 3.38 6.07 -17.64
N GLU A 269 2.37 5.76 -18.45
CA GLU A 269 2.20 6.32 -19.79
C GLU A 269 2.00 7.84 -19.76
N ALA A 270 1.16 8.35 -18.85
CA ALA A 270 0.97 9.80 -18.68
C ALA A 270 2.26 10.49 -18.19
N PHE A 271 3.02 9.83 -17.29
CA PHE A 271 4.30 10.34 -16.81
C PHE A 271 5.32 10.45 -17.95
N GLU A 272 5.45 9.40 -18.77
CA GLU A 272 6.39 9.34 -19.91
C GLU A 272 6.05 10.36 -21.00
N ARG A 273 4.76 10.53 -21.31
CA ARG A 273 4.30 11.55 -22.29
C ARG A 273 4.40 12.97 -21.76
N GLY A 274 4.58 13.17 -20.44
CA GLY A 274 4.56 14.49 -19.83
C GLY A 274 3.16 15.09 -19.68
N ASP A 275 2.11 14.26 -19.74
CA ASP A 275 0.72 14.69 -19.61
C ASP A 275 0.41 15.16 -18.19
N ASP A 276 -0.43 16.18 -18.03
CA ASP A 276 -0.83 16.70 -16.72
C ASP A 276 -1.88 15.83 -16.03
N GLU A 277 -2.63 15.03 -16.78
CA GLU A 277 -3.70 14.17 -16.33
C GLU A 277 -3.53 12.74 -16.85
N VAL A 278 -3.96 11.77 -16.02
CA VAL A 278 -4.00 10.37 -16.39
C VAL A 278 -5.25 10.08 -17.18
N THR A 279 -5.09 9.42 -18.33
CA THR A 279 -6.20 8.96 -19.16
C THR A 279 -6.37 7.45 -18.99
N ALA A 280 -7.62 7.00 -18.87
CA ALA A 280 -7.94 5.57 -18.82
C ALA A 280 -7.43 4.84 -20.07
N VAL A 281 -6.98 3.60 -19.89
CA VAL A 281 -6.46 2.73 -20.96
C VAL A 281 -7.29 1.46 -21.08
N ASP A 282 -7.13 0.73 -22.18
CA ASP A 282 -7.61 -0.64 -22.28
C ASP A 282 -6.64 -1.54 -21.50
N GLY A 283 -7.05 -1.98 -20.30
CA GLY A 283 -6.21 -2.78 -19.42
C GLY A 283 -5.95 -4.19 -20.00
N GLY A 284 -4.70 -4.65 -19.93
CA GLY A 284 -4.29 -6.03 -20.24
C GLY A 284 -4.22 -6.93 -19.02
N GLU A 285 -4.08 -8.23 -19.24
CA GLU A 285 -3.84 -9.22 -18.18
C GLU A 285 -2.39 -9.17 -17.70
N THR A 286 -2.18 -9.30 -16.38
CA THR A 286 -0.88 -9.37 -15.74
C THR A 286 -0.93 -10.27 -14.51
N ILE A 287 0.20 -10.90 -14.17
CA ILE A 287 0.34 -11.66 -12.90
C ILE A 287 0.18 -10.74 -11.67
N ALA A 288 0.50 -9.46 -11.80
CA ALA A 288 0.28 -8.44 -10.77
C ALA A 288 -1.15 -7.87 -10.80
N TYR A 289 -2.16 -8.74 -10.92
CA TYR A 289 -3.57 -8.38 -11.11
C TYR A 289 -4.09 -7.35 -10.10
N SER A 290 -3.57 -7.34 -8.87
CA SER A 290 -4.02 -6.44 -7.80
C SER A 290 -3.67 -4.96 -8.06
N ILE A 291 -2.79 -4.69 -9.04
CA ILE A 291 -2.46 -3.33 -9.49
C ILE A 291 -2.89 -3.06 -10.93
N ALA A 292 -3.55 -3.99 -11.61
CA ALA A 292 -4.13 -3.78 -12.94
C ALA A 292 -5.38 -2.91 -12.82
N ASN A 293 -5.21 -1.61 -12.88
CA ASN A 293 -6.28 -0.62 -12.81
C ASN A 293 -6.20 0.33 -14.01
N ALA A 294 -7.12 0.15 -14.94
CA ALA A 294 -7.15 0.88 -16.22
C ALA A 294 -7.62 2.34 -16.07
N ASP A 295 -8.39 2.64 -15.02
CA ASP A 295 -8.88 3.98 -14.69
C ASP A 295 -8.63 4.29 -13.21
N PRO A 296 -7.39 4.67 -12.84
CA PRO A 296 -7.00 4.84 -11.44
C PRO A 296 -7.62 6.12 -10.84
N PRO A 297 -8.53 6.01 -9.85
CA PRO A 297 -9.28 7.14 -9.32
C PRO A 297 -8.44 8.21 -8.59
N SER A 298 -7.20 7.88 -8.21
CA SER A 298 -6.21 8.81 -7.66
C SER A 298 -4.93 8.86 -8.53
N GLY A 299 -5.04 8.54 -9.81
CA GLY A 299 -3.91 8.52 -10.74
C GLY A 299 -3.20 9.86 -10.85
N ASN A 300 -3.96 10.95 -10.97
CA ASN A 300 -3.41 12.31 -11.05
C ASN A 300 -2.60 12.68 -9.79
N ARG A 301 -3.02 12.19 -8.60
CA ARG A 301 -2.26 12.41 -7.37
C ARG A 301 -0.94 11.66 -7.35
N ALA A 302 -0.91 10.42 -7.84
CA ALA A 302 0.33 9.66 -7.96
C ALA A 302 1.28 10.32 -8.97
N LEU A 303 0.76 10.78 -10.11
CA LEU A 303 1.50 11.52 -11.12
C LEU A 303 2.12 12.82 -10.54
N ALA A 304 1.31 13.61 -9.85
CA ALA A 304 1.75 14.83 -9.20
C ALA A 304 2.78 14.58 -8.09
N ALA A 305 2.61 13.50 -7.29
CA ALA A 305 3.53 13.13 -6.22
C ALA A 305 4.92 12.76 -6.77
N ALA A 306 4.99 11.93 -7.82
CA ALA A 306 6.25 11.60 -8.49
C ALA A 306 6.97 12.86 -8.97
N ARG A 307 6.29 13.73 -9.69
CA ARG A 307 6.87 14.98 -10.21
C ARG A 307 7.33 15.93 -9.10
N ALA A 308 6.50 16.12 -8.07
CA ALA A 308 6.79 17.05 -6.98
C ALA A 308 8.01 16.64 -6.14
N THR A 309 8.35 15.35 -6.13
CA THR A 309 9.49 14.81 -5.35
C THR A 309 10.71 14.47 -6.22
N GLY A 310 10.69 14.79 -7.52
CA GLY A 310 11.74 14.41 -8.45
C GLY A 310 11.79 12.90 -8.75
N GLY A 311 10.71 12.20 -8.47
CA GLY A 311 10.57 10.77 -8.72
C GLY A 311 10.08 10.41 -10.11
N ALA A 312 9.67 9.16 -10.27
CA ALA A 312 9.19 8.64 -11.54
C ALA A 312 8.02 7.67 -11.36
N VAL A 313 7.28 7.48 -12.44
CA VAL A 313 6.35 6.35 -12.56
C VAL A 313 6.87 5.47 -13.69
N VAL A 314 7.11 4.20 -13.38
CA VAL A 314 7.65 3.23 -14.34
C VAL A 314 6.74 2.03 -14.49
N ALA A 315 6.78 1.40 -15.65
CA ALA A 315 6.08 0.15 -15.94
C ALA A 315 7.09 -0.99 -16.04
N VAL A 316 6.72 -2.18 -15.52
CA VAL A 316 7.53 -3.40 -15.58
C VAL A 316 6.71 -4.55 -16.15
N ASP A 317 7.34 -5.40 -16.97
CA ASP A 317 6.70 -6.57 -17.56
C ASP A 317 6.61 -7.75 -16.57
N ASP A 318 5.75 -8.73 -16.90
CA ASP A 318 5.51 -9.90 -16.06
C ASP A 318 6.77 -10.74 -15.86
N ASP A 319 7.64 -10.88 -16.87
CA ASP A 319 8.91 -11.59 -16.74
C ASP A 319 9.85 -10.94 -15.72
N ALA A 320 9.88 -9.60 -15.67
CA ALA A 320 10.65 -8.87 -14.66
C ALA A 320 10.03 -9.01 -13.26
N ILE A 321 8.71 -9.05 -13.17
CA ILE A 321 7.98 -9.27 -11.92
C ILE A 321 8.26 -10.68 -11.37
N GLU A 322 8.22 -11.72 -12.22
CA GLU A 322 8.53 -13.10 -11.82
C GLU A 322 9.96 -13.22 -11.29
N ARG A 323 10.96 -12.73 -12.04
CA ARG A 323 12.36 -12.73 -11.59
C ARG A 323 12.56 -11.97 -10.28
N ALA A 324 11.87 -10.88 -10.08
CA ALA A 324 11.92 -10.12 -8.83
C ALA A 324 11.27 -10.91 -7.67
N GLY A 325 10.16 -11.60 -7.93
CA GLY A 325 9.52 -12.50 -6.97
C GLY A 325 10.42 -13.63 -6.51
N GLU A 326 11.16 -14.27 -7.46
CA GLU A 326 12.17 -15.30 -7.16
C GLU A 326 13.28 -14.74 -6.26
N ARG A 327 13.80 -13.55 -6.58
CA ARG A 327 14.82 -12.88 -5.74
C ARG A 327 14.31 -12.55 -4.32
N PHE A 328 13.06 -12.14 -4.18
CA PHE A 328 12.45 -11.97 -2.85
C PHE A 328 12.39 -13.30 -2.10
N ALA A 329 11.99 -14.40 -2.78
CA ALA A 329 11.94 -15.72 -2.19
C ALA A 329 13.32 -16.21 -1.76
N ASP A 330 14.37 -16.01 -2.58
CA ASP A 330 15.77 -16.31 -2.24
C ASP A 330 16.29 -15.51 -1.04
N ALA A 331 15.73 -14.31 -0.83
CA ALA A 331 15.97 -13.50 0.36
C ALA A 331 15.12 -13.91 1.58
N GLY A 332 14.32 -14.97 1.48
CA GLY A 332 13.42 -15.45 2.53
C GLY A 332 12.12 -14.68 2.68
N LEU A 333 11.76 -13.85 1.71
CA LEU A 333 10.58 -12.99 1.74
C LEU A 333 9.52 -13.48 0.74
N ALA A 334 8.40 -14.00 1.26
CA ALA A 334 7.24 -14.32 0.43
C ALA A 334 6.41 -13.04 0.19
N VAL A 335 6.32 -12.63 -1.08
CA VAL A 335 5.58 -11.42 -1.49
C VAL A 335 4.64 -11.72 -2.66
N GLU A 336 3.55 -10.96 -2.76
CA GLU A 336 2.65 -11.04 -3.92
C GLU A 336 3.31 -10.40 -5.17
N PRO A 337 2.89 -10.75 -6.40
CA PRO A 337 3.47 -10.20 -7.63
C PRO A 337 3.46 -8.67 -7.69
N ALA A 338 2.40 -8.02 -7.19
CA ALA A 338 2.35 -6.56 -7.10
C ALA A 338 3.50 -5.99 -6.25
N SER A 339 3.85 -6.63 -5.14
CA SER A 339 4.98 -6.24 -4.29
C SER A 339 6.32 -6.42 -5.01
N ALA A 340 6.47 -7.49 -5.79
CA ALA A 340 7.69 -7.79 -6.54
C ALA A 340 8.01 -6.71 -7.59
N THR A 341 7.00 -5.98 -8.09
CA THR A 341 7.23 -4.87 -9.03
C THR A 341 8.19 -3.82 -8.51
N THR A 342 8.25 -3.60 -7.18
CA THR A 342 9.14 -2.59 -6.57
C THR A 342 10.61 -2.94 -6.78
N LEU A 343 10.99 -4.21 -6.69
CA LEU A 343 12.35 -4.66 -6.96
C LEU A 343 12.64 -4.67 -8.47
N ALA A 344 11.67 -5.07 -9.30
CA ALA A 344 11.78 -5.03 -10.76
C ALA A 344 12.00 -3.59 -11.27
N ALA A 345 11.49 -2.59 -10.57
CA ALA A 345 11.61 -1.17 -10.93
C ALA A 345 13.02 -0.59 -10.74
N LEU A 346 13.91 -1.22 -9.97
CA LEU A 346 15.26 -0.67 -9.74
C LEU A 346 16.03 -0.47 -11.06
N SER A 347 15.94 -1.44 -11.99
CA SER A 347 16.63 -1.34 -13.28
C SER A 347 16.14 -0.14 -14.13
N PRO A 348 14.85 0.03 -14.44
CA PRO A 348 14.39 1.20 -15.20
C PRO A 348 14.59 2.53 -14.47
N LEU A 349 14.50 2.57 -13.13
CA LEU A 349 14.77 3.79 -12.34
C LEU A 349 16.25 4.17 -12.36
N ARG A 350 17.16 3.20 -12.44
CA ARG A 350 18.58 3.45 -12.67
C ARG A 350 18.84 3.94 -14.10
N ALA A 351 18.21 3.28 -15.07
CA ALA A 351 18.40 3.59 -16.48
C ALA A 351 17.94 5.01 -16.85
N ASN A 352 16.86 5.50 -16.25
CA ASN A 352 16.34 6.85 -16.49
C ASN A 352 16.97 7.94 -15.61
N GLY A 353 17.92 7.56 -14.72
CA GLY A 353 18.67 8.49 -13.85
C GLY A 353 17.90 8.96 -12.60
N THR A 354 16.74 8.39 -12.29
CA THR A 354 15.98 8.68 -11.06
C THR A 354 16.74 8.18 -9.82
N LEU A 355 17.42 7.03 -9.93
CA LEU A 355 18.29 6.50 -8.87
C LEU A 355 19.77 6.63 -9.28
N ALA A 356 20.62 7.01 -8.33
CA ALA A 356 22.06 7.09 -8.48
C ALA A 356 22.78 5.91 -7.80
N ALA A 357 24.05 5.67 -8.15
CA ALA A 357 24.91 4.73 -7.42
C ALA A 357 25.16 5.25 -6.00
N GLY A 358 25.02 4.38 -5.01
CA GLY A 358 25.15 4.72 -3.59
C GLY A 358 23.82 5.06 -2.92
N ASP A 359 22.72 5.18 -3.68
CA ASP A 359 21.40 5.46 -3.10
C ASP A 359 20.92 4.34 -2.17
N THR A 360 20.19 4.73 -1.16
CA THR A 360 19.46 3.85 -0.26
C THR A 360 17.97 3.94 -0.58
N VAL A 361 17.34 2.80 -0.86
CA VAL A 361 15.92 2.75 -1.23
C VAL A 361 15.11 1.93 -0.23
N ALA A 362 13.85 2.33 -0.05
CA ALA A 362 12.84 1.54 0.65
C ALA A 362 11.80 1.01 -0.34
N LEU A 363 11.76 -0.31 -0.50
CA LEU A 363 10.76 -1.02 -1.31
C LEU A 363 9.58 -1.40 -0.43
N VAL A 364 8.36 -1.01 -0.81
CA VAL A 364 7.15 -1.40 -0.07
C VAL A 364 6.62 -2.73 -0.62
N ALA A 365 6.87 -3.82 0.10
CA ALA A 365 6.26 -5.12 -0.14
C ALA A 365 4.85 -5.11 0.43
N THR A 366 3.87 -4.76 -0.39
CA THR A 366 2.50 -4.40 -0.02
C THR A 366 1.66 -5.53 0.53
N GLY A 367 1.98 -6.78 0.18
CA GLY A 367 1.26 -7.96 0.65
C GLY A 367 2.09 -9.24 0.54
N ARG A 368 1.66 -10.26 1.27
CA ARG A 368 2.30 -11.58 1.27
C ARG A 368 1.77 -12.49 0.17
N GLY A 369 2.63 -13.37 -0.35
CA GLY A 369 2.31 -14.24 -1.49
C GLY A 369 1.67 -15.59 -1.16
N PHE A 370 1.23 -15.86 0.06
CA PHE A 370 0.79 -17.20 0.50
C PHE A 370 -0.44 -17.78 -0.24
N GLY A 371 -1.18 -16.99 -0.98
CA GLY A 371 -2.32 -17.46 -1.77
C GLY A 371 -2.06 -17.63 -3.25
N SER A 372 -0.87 -17.26 -3.72
CA SER A 372 -0.55 -17.14 -5.15
C SER A 372 0.45 -18.18 -5.66
N ALA A 373 0.97 -19.05 -4.81
CA ALA A 373 1.90 -20.10 -5.23
C ALA A 373 1.15 -21.19 -6.02
N GLY A 374 0.89 -20.92 -7.30
CA GLY A 374 0.50 -21.91 -8.28
C GLY A 374 1.78 -22.55 -8.83
N GLY A 375 1.94 -23.88 -8.67
CA GLY A 375 3.05 -24.62 -9.22
C GLY A 375 2.99 -26.08 -8.79
N SER A 376 3.51 -26.99 -9.62
CA SER A 376 3.73 -28.39 -9.20
C SER A 376 4.93 -28.42 -8.26
N VAL A 377 4.72 -28.85 -7.03
CA VAL A 377 5.81 -29.10 -6.09
C VAL A 377 6.32 -30.52 -6.31
N THR A 378 7.61 -30.67 -6.63
CA THR A 378 8.29 -31.96 -6.63
C THR A 378 8.94 -32.16 -5.27
N ALA A 379 8.58 -33.21 -4.56
CA ALA A 379 9.19 -33.59 -3.30
C ALA A 379 9.59 -35.07 -3.36
N ASP A 380 10.79 -35.38 -2.87
CA ASP A 380 11.23 -36.75 -2.71
C ASP A 380 10.41 -37.46 -1.66
N ARG A 381 10.04 -38.70 -1.93
CA ARG A 381 9.30 -39.54 -0.99
C ARG A 381 10.19 -40.69 -0.56
N VAL A 382 10.49 -40.73 0.71
CA VAL A 382 11.33 -41.78 1.31
C VAL A 382 10.61 -42.45 2.48
N ASP A 383 10.94 -43.71 2.74
CA ASP A 383 10.51 -44.40 3.93
C ASP A 383 11.23 -43.85 5.19
N LEU A 384 10.56 -43.90 6.32
CA LEU A 384 11.12 -43.43 7.61
C LEU A 384 12.44 -44.13 7.94
N SER A 385 12.58 -45.43 7.56
CA SER A 385 13.81 -46.22 7.75
C SER A 385 15.00 -45.75 6.89
N ALA A 386 14.74 -44.98 5.81
CA ALA A 386 15.76 -44.45 4.90
C ALA A 386 16.14 -42.99 5.25
N LEU A 387 15.57 -42.40 6.31
CA LEU A 387 15.76 -40.99 6.65
C LEU A 387 17.24 -40.64 6.90
N GLY A 388 18.01 -41.57 7.52
CA GLY A 388 19.44 -41.38 7.76
C GLY A 388 20.27 -41.23 6.52
N SER A 389 19.90 -41.93 5.42
CA SER A 389 20.63 -41.88 4.15
C SER A 389 20.39 -40.62 3.31
N LEU A 390 19.51 -39.72 3.73
CA LEU A 390 19.27 -38.44 3.07
C LEU A 390 20.37 -37.41 3.34
N PHE A 391 21.17 -37.63 4.37
CA PHE A 391 22.18 -36.67 4.86
C PHE A 391 23.62 -37.22 4.71
N ASP A 392 23.79 -38.39 4.11
CA ASP A 392 25.08 -38.95 3.73
C ASP A 392 25.51 -38.43 2.35
#